data_3a4588cc7573df46ab9abf4dac96e328
#
_entry.id   3a4588cc7573df46ab9abf4dac96e328
#
_cell.length_a   1.000
_cell.length_b   1.000
_cell.length_c   1.000
_cell.angle_alpha   90.00
_cell.angle_beta   90.00
_cell.angle_gamma   90.00
#
_symmetry.space_group_name_H-M   'P 1'
#
loop_
_entity.id
_entity.type
_entity.pdbx_description
1 polymer ?
#
loop_
_entity_poly.entity_id
_entity_poly.type
_entity_poly.pdbx_seq_one_letter_code
_entity_poly.pdbx_strand_id
1 'polypeptide(L)'
;VQTCALPISHLVDAGDIHYEPFGIYPGTKKSLDEISEGDKIAVPNDTTNEARALLLLQDNGIITLKDGAGLNATVNDIEENPYNVEIVELEAAQVARVTGETAYVVLNGNYALEAGYSVAKDALAYEKSDSEAAKTYVNIIAVKEGNEKEEKIQALVKALKSDRSEERRVGK
;
A
#
# COMPACT_ATOMS: atom_id res chain seq x y z
N VAL A 1 -3.54 27.83 16.74
CA VAL A 1 -2.25 27.12 16.66
C VAL A 1 -1.76 27.29 15.24
N GLN A 2 -0.77 28.18 15.05
CA GLN A 2 -0.20 28.48 13.74
C GLN A 2 0.80 27.35 13.44
N THR A 3 0.40 26.40 12.61
CA THR A 3 1.32 25.42 12.02
C THR A 3 2.25 26.19 11.10
N CYS A 4 3.48 26.38 11.52
CA CYS A 4 4.55 26.88 10.69
C CYS A 4 4.86 25.80 9.66
N ALA A 5 4.17 25.82 8.50
CA ALA A 5 4.54 25.01 7.35
C ALA A 5 5.88 25.58 6.84
N LEU A 6 6.98 24.98 7.27
CA LEU A 6 8.26 25.20 6.62
C LEU A 6 8.09 24.84 5.14
N PRO A 7 8.59 25.64 4.21
CA PRO A 7 8.51 25.31 2.79
C PRO A 7 9.23 23.98 2.56
N ILE A 8 8.49 22.98 2.08
CA ILE A 8 8.96 21.62 1.76
C ILE A 8 9.97 21.63 0.59
N SER A 9 10.28 22.80 0.05
CA SER A 9 10.99 23.02 -1.20
C SER A 9 12.46 22.63 -1.25
N HIS A 10 13.01 21.97 -0.20
CA HIS A 10 14.43 21.58 -0.16
C HIS A 10 14.66 20.31 0.69
N LEU A 11 13.77 19.32 0.53
CA LEU A 11 13.98 17.99 1.09
C LEU A 11 14.61 17.08 0.04
N VAL A 12 15.59 16.30 0.46
CA VAL A 12 16.24 15.28 -0.35
C VAL A 12 16.21 13.94 0.37
N ASP A 13 16.27 12.88 -0.41
CA ASP A 13 16.39 11.52 0.10
C ASP A 13 17.79 11.29 0.66
N ALA A 14 17.88 10.86 1.91
CA ALA A 14 19.11 10.45 2.57
C ALA A 14 19.28 8.92 2.60
N GLY A 15 18.25 8.17 2.27
CA GLY A 15 18.29 6.72 2.12
C GLY A 15 16.93 6.04 2.25
N ASP A 16 16.70 5.09 1.36
CA ASP A 16 15.56 4.19 1.39
C ASP A 16 15.62 3.33 2.66
N ILE A 17 14.51 3.12 3.32
CA ILE A 17 14.46 2.33 4.56
C ILE A 17 13.76 1.01 4.34
N HIS A 18 12.50 1.03 3.93
CA HIS A 18 11.73 -0.16 3.71
C HIS A 18 10.55 0.10 2.79
N TYR A 19 10.06 -0.97 2.20
CA TYR A 19 8.84 -0.99 1.43
C TYR A 19 7.74 -1.75 2.19
N GLU A 20 6.54 -1.20 2.17
CA GLU A 20 5.34 -1.81 2.75
C GLU A 20 4.43 -2.26 1.62
N PRO A 21 4.36 -3.58 1.35
CA PRO A 21 3.52 -4.08 0.27
C PRO A 21 2.04 -3.88 0.57
N PHE A 22 1.28 -3.53 -0.44
CA PHE A 22 -0.16 -3.70 -0.42
C PHE A 22 -0.51 -5.18 -0.51
N GLY A 23 -1.59 -5.57 0.14
CA GLY A 23 -2.11 -6.92 0.07
C GLY A 23 -3.63 -6.95 -0.10
N ILE A 24 -4.13 -7.98 -0.77
CA ILE A 24 -5.53 -8.35 -0.79
C ILE A 24 -5.74 -9.34 0.35
N TYR A 25 -6.63 -9.02 1.27
CA TYR A 25 -6.92 -9.84 2.44
C TYR A 25 -8.33 -10.40 2.39
N PRO A 26 -8.56 -11.56 3.04
CA PRO A 26 -9.87 -12.17 3.08
C PRO A 26 -10.86 -11.31 3.89
N GLY A 27 -12.04 -11.15 3.31
CA GLY A 27 -13.23 -10.65 3.99
C GLY A 27 -14.17 -11.81 4.32
N THR A 28 -15.34 -11.81 3.71
CA THR A 28 -16.30 -12.92 3.79
C THR A 28 -15.86 -14.13 2.98
N LYS A 29 -15.03 -13.94 1.94
CA LYS A 29 -14.41 -14.98 1.10
C LYS A 29 -12.96 -15.20 1.48
N LYS A 30 -12.48 -16.44 1.37
CA LYS A 30 -11.18 -16.88 1.87
C LYS A 30 -10.14 -17.20 0.80
N SER A 31 -10.55 -17.22 -0.48
CA SER A 31 -9.68 -17.42 -1.64
C SER A 31 -10.11 -16.49 -2.76
N LEU A 32 -9.17 -16.03 -3.61
CA LEU A 32 -9.50 -15.27 -4.81
C LEU A 32 -10.25 -16.12 -5.85
N ASP A 33 -10.12 -17.45 -5.81
CA ASP A 33 -10.88 -18.37 -6.65
C ASP A 33 -12.39 -18.36 -6.36
N GLU A 34 -12.78 -17.84 -5.18
CA GLU A 34 -14.19 -17.73 -4.80
C GLU A 34 -14.85 -16.45 -5.35
N ILE A 35 -14.10 -15.58 -6.07
CA ILE A 35 -14.64 -14.35 -6.62
C ILE A 35 -15.85 -14.59 -7.50
N SER A 36 -16.88 -13.80 -7.33
CA SER A 36 -18.13 -13.93 -8.07
C SER A 36 -18.73 -12.57 -8.41
N GLU A 37 -19.70 -12.58 -9.31
CA GLU A 37 -20.39 -11.37 -9.76
C GLU A 37 -21.00 -10.59 -8.59
N GLY A 38 -20.74 -9.29 -8.57
CA GLY A 38 -21.27 -8.37 -7.56
C GLY A 38 -20.53 -8.38 -6.21
N ASP A 39 -19.40 -9.08 -6.11
CA ASP A 39 -18.60 -9.05 -4.89
C ASP A 39 -18.09 -7.64 -4.57
N LYS A 40 -18.11 -7.28 -3.29
CA LYS A 40 -17.60 -6.01 -2.80
C LYS A 40 -16.13 -6.14 -2.42
N ILE A 41 -15.33 -5.20 -2.90
CA ILE A 41 -13.90 -5.09 -2.57
C ILE A 41 -13.66 -3.70 -2.00
N ALA A 42 -13.27 -3.63 -0.72
CA ALA A 42 -12.96 -2.35 -0.09
C ALA A 42 -11.52 -1.95 -0.37
N VAL A 43 -11.33 -0.70 -0.79
CA VAL A 43 -10.02 -0.09 -1.11
C VAL A 43 -9.87 1.26 -0.41
N PRO A 44 -8.64 1.74 -0.16
CA PRO A 44 -8.42 3.11 0.32
C PRO A 44 -8.86 4.14 -0.72
N ASN A 45 -9.36 5.30 -0.27
CA ASN A 45 -9.86 6.39 -1.13
C ASN A 45 -8.86 7.55 -1.32
N ASP A 46 -7.67 7.46 -0.76
CA ASP A 46 -6.62 8.44 -1.06
C ASP A 46 -5.91 8.08 -2.37
N THR A 47 -5.59 9.11 -3.15
CA THR A 47 -5.11 8.99 -4.54
C THR A 47 -3.99 7.96 -4.72
N THR A 48 -3.02 7.95 -3.81
CA THR A 48 -1.86 7.06 -3.91
C THR A 48 -2.23 5.60 -3.60
N ASN A 49 -2.97 5.37 -2.54
CA ASN A 49 -3.31 4.02 -2.09
C ASN A 49 -4.45 3.43 -2.92
N GLU A 50 -5.39 4.24 -3.43
CA GLU A 50 -6.41 3.81 -4.38
C GLU A 50 -5.76 3.25 -5.66
N ALA A 51 -4.86 4.02 -6.28
CA ALA A 51 -4.18 3.59 -7.50
C ALA A 51 -3.40 2.28 -7.29
N ARG A 52 -2.68 2.15 -6.16
CA ARG A 52 -1.97 0.91 -5.80
C ARG A 52 -2.91 -0.28 -5.62
N ALA A 53 -4.04 -0.06 -4.95
CA ALA A 53 -5.05 -1.10 -4.76
C ALA A 53 -5.63 -1.57 -6.10
N LEU A 54 -5.98 -0.64 -6.99
CA LEU A 54 -6.52 -0.97 -8.32
C LEU A 54 -5.49 -1.70 -9.20
N LEU A 55 -4.22 -1.28 -9.17
CA LEU A 55 -3.15 -1.99 -9.88
C LEU A 55 -2.97 -3.41 -9.34
N LEU A 56 -3.04 -3.61 -8.03
CA LEU A 56 -2.96 -4.95 -7.44
C LEU A 56 -4.15 -5.83 -7.84
N LEU A 57 -5.36 -5.27 -7.94
CA LEU A 57 -6.54 -5.99 -8.45
C LEU A 57 -6.35 -6.36 -9.93
N GLN A 58 -5.79 -5.46 -10.74
CA GLN A 58 -5.44 -5.74 -12.14
C GLN A 58 -4.39 -6.84 -12.26
N ASP A 59 -3.32 -6.80 -11.47
CA ASP A 59 -2.26 -7.82 -11.48
C ASP A 59 -2.79 -9.24 -11.16
N ASN A 60 -3.93 -9.30 -10.47
CA ASN A 60 -4.62 -10.55 -10.14
C ASN A 60 -5.81 -10.86 -11.09
N GLY A 61 -5.98 -10.11 -12.17
CA GLY A 61 -7.01 -10.37 -13.20
C GLY A 61 -8.44 -10.11 -12.74
N ILE A 62 -8.63 -9.31 -11.69
CA ILE A 62 -9.97 -8.99 -11.15
C ILE A 62 -10.61 -7.87 -11.95
N ILE A 63 -9.82 -6.88 -12.36
CA ILE A 63 -10.21 -5.74 -13.21
C ILE A 63 -9.12 -5.49 -14.26
N THR A 64 -9.45 -4.69 -15.27
CA THR A 64 -8.47 -4.10 -16.21
C THR A 64 -8.60 -2.59 -16.16
N LEU A 65 -7.47 -1.88 -16.06
CA LEU A 65 -7.43 -0.43 -16.09
C LEU A 65 -7.11 0.08 -17.50
N LYS A 66 -7.54 1.29 -17.82
CA LYS A 66 -7.21 1.98 -19.07
C LYS A 66 -5.70 2.13 -19.23
N ASP A 67 -5.25 2.04 -20.46
CA ASP A 67 -3.86 2.27 -20.80
C ASP A 67 -3.37 3.63 -20.27
N GLY A 68 -2.25 3.60 -19.54
CA GLY A 68 -1.61 4.80 -19.00
C GLY A 68 -2.19 5.34 -17.69
N ALA A 69 -3.18 4.70 -17.08
CA ALA A 69 -3.72 5.10 -15.77
C ALA A 69 -2.63 5.04 -14.67
N GLY A 70 -1.84 3.95 -14.64
CA GLY A 70 -0.65 3.82 -13.79
C GLY A 70 -0.88 4.18 -12.33
N LEU A 71 0.11 4.87 -11.74
CA LEU A 71 0.09 5.25 -10.32
C LEU A 71 -0.90 6.39 -9.95
N ASN A 72 -1.71 6.84 -10.90
CA ASN A 72 -2.78 7.82 -10.67
C ASN A 72 -4.17 7.24 -10.98
N ALA A 73 -4.27 5.92 -11.14
CA ALA A 73 -5.53 5.24 -11.45
C ALA A 73 -6.58 5.51 -10.38
N THR A 74 -7.81 5.69 -10.85
CA THR A 74 -9.02 5.82 -10.03
C THR A 74 -10.06 4.79 -10.47
N VAL A 75 -11.13 4.61 -9.72
CA VAL A 75 -12.23 3.72 -10.12
C VAL A 75 -12.82 4.07 -11.50
N ASN A 76 -12.70 5.34 -11.95
CA ASN A 76 -13.13 5.78 -13.27
C ASN A 76 -12.25 5.27 -14.42
N ASP A 77 -11.09 4.75 -14.09
CA ASP A 77 -10.14 4.19 -15.06
C ASP A 77 -10.28 2.69 -15.23
N ILE A 78 -11.24 2.06 -14.58
CA ILE A 78 -11.59 0.65 -14.82
C ILE A 78 -12.21 0.55 -16.22
N GLU A 79 -11.54 -0.21 -17.11
CA GLU A 79 -11.99 -0.47 -18.47
C GLU A 79 -12.80 -1.78 -18.56
N GLU A 80 -12.29 -2.83 -17.89
CA GLU A 80 -13.00 -4.10 -17.83
C GLU A 80 -13.17 -4.56 -16.37
N ASN A 81 -14.33 -5.11 -16.09
CA ASN A 81 -14.70 -5.65 -14.78
C ASN A 81 -15.47 -6.96 -14.98
N PRO A 82 -14.77 -8.07 -15.33
CA PRO A 82 -15.39 -9.31 -15.74
C PRO A 82 -16.28 -9.96 -14.67
N TYR A 83 -16.02 -9.67 -13.40
CA TYR A 83 -16.83 -10.16 -12.28
C TYR A 83 -17.85 -9.13 -11.79
N ASN A 84 -17.94 -7.97 -12.45
CA ASN A 84 -18.83 -6.87 -12.04
C ASN A 84 -18.68 -6.56 -10.53
N VAL A 85 -17.43 -6.57 -10.03
CA VAL A 85 -17.16 -6.29 -8.62
C VAL A 85 -17.48 -4.83 -8.29
N GLU A 86 -18.02 -4.61 -7.10
CA GLU A 86 -18.28 -3.28 -6.55
C GLU A 86 -17.04 -2.81 -5.76
N ILE A 87 -16.35 -1.77 -6.24
CA ILE A 87 -15.25 -1.15 -5.50
C ILE A 87 -15.83 -0.20 -4.47
N VAL A 88 -15.54 -0.45 -3.20
CA VAL A 88 -15.98 0.36 -2.05
C VAL A 88 -14.81 1.17 -1.55
N GLU A 89 -14.82 2.47 -1.86
CA GLU A 89 -13.76 3.41 -1.47
C GLU A 89 -14.01 3.92 -0.04
N LEU A 90 -13.02 3.74 0.83
CA LEU A 90 -13.06 4.12 2.24
C LEU A 90 -11.76 4.79 2.67
N GLU A 91 -11.78 5.56 3.76
CA GLU A 91 -10.53 5.97 4.41
C GLU A 91 -9.69 4.75 4.77
N ALA A 92 -8.38 4.79 4.52
CA ALA A 92 -7.47 3.65 4.69
C ALA A 92 -7.59 2.98 6.07
N ALA A 93 -7.76 3.78 7.14
CA ALA A 93 -7.98 3.27 8.51
C ALA A 93 -9.33 2.56 8.72
N GLN A 94 -10.29 2.71 7.81
CA GLN A 94 -11.61 2.10 7.90
C GLN A 94 -11.71 0.79 7.10
N VAL A 95 -10.86 0.61 6.10
CA VAL A 95 -10.92 -0.55 5.18
C VAL A 95 -10.87 -1.88 5.94
N ALA A 96 -10.01 -2.01 6.95
CA ALA A 96 -9.90 -3.23 7.74
C ALA A 96 -11.15 -3.56 8.58
N ARG A 97 -12.03 -2.58 8.81
CA ARG A 97 -13.21 -2.76 9.66
C ARG A 97 -14.39 -3.40 8.93
N VAL A 98 -14.37 -3.37 7.61
CA VAL A 98 -15.47 -3.88 6.78
C VAL A 98 -15.24 -5.30 6.25
N THR A 99 -14.29 -6.04 6.80
CA THR A 99 -13.99 -7.43 6.42
C THR A 99 -15.17 -8.38 6.58
N GLY A 100 -16.11 -8.07 7.47
CA GLY A 100 -17.36 -8.84 7.64
C GLY A 100 -18.46 -8.50 6.63
N GLU A 101 -18.30 -7.42 5.84
CA GLU A 101 -19.31 -6.86 4.94
C GLU A 101 -18.87 -6.91 3.46
N THR A 102 -17.60 -7.12 3.21
CA THR A 102 -17.00 -7.17 1.88
C THR A 102 -16.39 -8.53 1.60
N ALA A 103 -16.33 -8.93 0.34
CA ALA A 103 -15.69 -10.19 -0.06
C ALA A 103 -14.18 -10.14 0.22
N TYR A 104 -13.56 -9.01 -0.10
CA TYR A 104 -12.13 -8.77 0.10
C TYR A 104 -11.88 -7.34 0.54
N VAL A 105 -10.72 -7.11 1.17
CA VAL A 105 -10.21 -5.79 1.51
C VAL A 105 -8.78 -5.63 1.02
N VAL A 106 -8.42 -4.45 0.55
CA VAL A 106 -7.06 -4.15 0.09
C VAL A 106 -6.42 -3.16 1.05
N LEU A 107 -5.33 -3.58 1.70
CA LEU A 107 -4.68 -2.85 2.79
C LEU A 107 -3.20 -2.67 2.52
N ASN A 108 -2.65 -1.53 2.94
CA ASN A 108 -1.20 -1.39 3.06
C ASN A 108 -0.67 -2.12 4.32
N GLY A 109 0.65 -2.33 4.37
CA GLY A 109 1.29 -3.12 5.42
C GLY A 109 0.99 -2.64 6.84
N ASN A 110 0.96 -1.33 7.09
CA ASN A 110 0.69 -0.76 8.41
C ASN A 110 -0.72 -1.09 8.89
N TYR A 111 -1.74 -0.78 8.09
CA TYR A 111 -3.13 -1.04 8.47
C TYR A 111 -3.44 -2.53 8.54
N ALA A 112 -2.77 -3.35 7.74
CA ALA A 112 -2.87 -4.80 7.85
C ALA A 112 -2.33 -5.29 9.20
N LEU A 113 -1.15 -4.83 9.61
CA LEU A 113 -0.56 -5.17 10.91
C LEU A 113 -1.41 -4.69 12.10
N GLU A 114 -1.94 -3.46 12.05
CA GLU A 114 -2.85 -2.93 13.07
C GLU A 114 -4.14 -3.75 13.19
N ALA A 115 -4.63 -4.30 12.08
CA ALA A 115 -5.78 -5.19 12.05
C ALA A 115 -5.44 -6.65 12.44
N GLY A 116 -4.17 -6.94 12.74
CA GLY A 116 -3.71 -8.27 13.14
C GLY A 116 -3.38 -9.21 11.96
N TYR A 117 -3.35 -8.68 10.74
CA TYR A 117 -2.95 -9.45 9.56
C TYR A 117 -1.44 -9.41 9.33
N SER A 118 -0.91 -10.49 8.77
CA SER A 118 0.46 -10.60 8.28
C SER A 118 0.44 -10.83 6.77
N VAL A 119 1.19 -10.02 6.01
CA VAL A 119 1.30 -10.20 4.55
C VAL A 119 1.69 -11.64 4.20
N ALA A 120 2.67 -12.19 4.90
CA ALA A 120 3.21 -13.52 4.61
C ALA A 120 2.24 -14.68 4.91
N LYS A 121 1.24 -14.48 5.78
CA LYS A 121 0.34 -15.55 6.25
C LYS A 121 -1.10 -15.37 5.79
N ASP A 122 -1.56 -14.13 5.75
CA ASP A 122 -2.98 -13.82 5.64
C ASP A 122 -3.34 -13.17 4.31
N ALA A 123 -2.37 -12.59 3.57
CA ALA A 123 -2.63 -12.01 2.27
C ALA A 123 -2.92 -13.10 1.22
N LEU A 124 -4.01 -12.93 0.48
CA LEU A 124 -4.37 -13.78 -0.66
C LEU A 124 -3.50 -13.46 -1.88
N ALA A 125 -3.14 -12.19 -2.04
CA ALA A 125 -2.15 -11.69 -2.99
C ALA A 125 -1.53 -10.41 -2.42
N TYR A 126 -0.33 -10.07 -2.88
CA TYR A 126 0.37 -8.85 -2.45
C TYR A 126 1.26 -8.30 -3.56
N GLU A 127 1.57 -7.01 -3.49
CA GLU A 127 2.47 -6.33 -4.42
C GLU A 127 3.87 -6.98 -4.39
N LYS A 128 4.39 -7.24 -5.57
CA LYS A 128 5.77 -7.75 -5.72
C LYS A 128 6.79 -6.64 -5.45
N SER A 129 7.90 -6.99 -4.84
CA SER A 129 8.98 -6.04 -4.51
C SER A 129 9.67 -5.42 -5.73
N ASP A 130 9.49 -5.97 -6.91
CA ASP A 130 10.01 -5.47 -8.19
C ASP A 130 8.98 -4.64 -8.98
N SER A 131 7.76 -4.47 -8.45
CA SER A 131 6.71 -3.66 -9.07
C SER A 131 7.13 -2.18 -9.17
N GLU A 132 6.50 -1.45 -10.08
CA GLU A 132 6.69 0.01 -10.20
C GLU A 132 6.25 0.73 -8.92
N ALA A 133 5.15 0.29 -8.31
CA ALA A 133 4.68 0.81 -7.04
C ALA A 133 5.70 0.60 -5.91
N ALA A 134 6.32 -0.58 -5.81
CA ALA A 134 7.34 -0.86 -4.80
C ALA A 134 8.55 0.07 -4.92
N LYS A 135 8.98 0.37 -6.14
CA LYS A 135 10.10 1.28 -6.40
C LYS A 135 9.76 2.74 -6.13
N THR A 136 8.52 3.13 -6.40
CA THR A 136 8.08 4.53 -6.25
C THR A 136 7.71 4.88 -4.81
N TYR A 137 7.12 3.94 -4.06
CA TYR A 137 6.57 4.18 -2.73
C TYR A 137 7.41 3.57 -1.60
N VAL A 138 8.72 3.46 -1.81
CA VAL A 138 9.64 3.10 -0.74
C VAL A 138 9.66 4.17 0.35
N ASN A 139 9.64 3.77 1.61
CA ASN A 139 9.78 4.69 2.73
C ASN A 139 11.23 5.15 2.85
N ILE A 140 11.44 6.46 2.89
CA ILE A 140 12.76 7.10 2.90
C ILE A 140 12.98 7.92 4.18
N ILE A 141 14.24 8.23 4.47
CA ILE A 141 14.58 9.33 5.36
C ILE A 141 14.76 10.59 4.53
N ALA A 142 13.81 11.51 4.64
CA ALA A 142 13.93 12.83 4.03
C ALA A 142 14.62 13.81 4.96
N VAL A 143 15.60 14.55 4.44
CA VAL A 143 16.35 15.57 5.18
C VAL A 143 16.42 16.86 4.36
N LYS A 144 16.79 17.96 5.03
CA LYS A 144 17.09 19.20 4.32
C LYS A 144 18.27 18.98 3.38
N GLU A 145 18.18 19.52 2.14
CA GLU A 145 19.26 19.51 1.15
C GLU A 145 20.59 19.96 1.77
N GLY A 146 21.63 19.18 1.51
CA GLY A 146 22.99 19.37 2.05
C GLY A 146 23.26 18.62 3.38
N ASN A 147 22.24 18.07 4.02
CA ASN A 147 22.39 17.33 5.29
C ASN A 147 22.42 15.80 5.08
N GLU A 148 22.18 15.31 3.86
CA GLU A 148 22.06 13.90 3.53
C GLU A 148 23.33 13.08 3.89
N LYS A 149 24.49 13.73 3.89
CA LYS A 149 25.80 13.11 4.20
C LYS A 149 26.27 13.34 5.65
N GLU A 150 25.47 14.02 6.48
CA GLU A 150 25.85 14.19 7.88
C GLU A 150 25.98 12.83 8.59
N GLU A 151 27.01 12.69 9.40
CA GLU A 151 27.34 11.44 10.10
C GLU A 151 26.15 10.91 10.93
N LYS A 152 25.43 11.79 11.63
CA LYS A 152 24.23 11.41 12.41
C LYS A 152 23.10 10.87 11.54
N ILE A 153 22.92 11.41 10.30
CA ILE A 153 21.89 10.96 9.36
C ILE A 153 22.27 9.59 8.80
N GLN A 154 23.52 9.43 8.38
CA GLN A 154 24.02 8.15 7.89
C GLN A 154 24.00 7.06 8.98
N ALA A 155 24.30 7.42 10.24
CA ALA A 155 24.16 6.51 11.37
C ALA A 155 22.69 6.09 11.59
N LEU A 156 21.73 7.01 11.45
CA LEU A 156 20.28 6.73 11.54
C LEU A 156 19.83 5.78 10.43
N VAL A 157 20.19 6.07 9.16
CA VAL A 157 19.87 5.20 8.01
C VAL A 157 20.42 3.79 8.24
N LYS A 158 21.69 3.68 8.67
CA LYS A 158 22.32 2.38 8.98
C LYS A 158 21.62 1.63 10.11
N ALA A 159 21.21 2.34 11.17
CA ALA A 159 20.50 1.73 12.28
C ALA A 159 19.13 1.19 11.86
N LEU A 160 18.39 1.93 11.02
CA LEU A 160 17.07 1.52 10.52
C LEU A 160 17.13 0.39 9.48
N LYS A 161 18.24 0.26 8.75
CA LYS A 161 18.51 -0.86 7.82
C LYS A 161 19.14 -2.08 8.51
N SER A 162 19.31 -2.08 9.82
CA SER A 162 19.93 -3.19 10.53
C SER A 162 18.96 -4.37 10.70
N ASP A 163 19.49 -5.60 10.73
CA ASP A 163 18.73 -6.84 10.96
C ASP A 163 17.83 -6.75 12.19
N ARG A 164 18.27 -6.07 13.25
CA ARG A 164 17.50 -5.86 14.47
C ARG A 164 16.24 -5.01 14.24
N SER A 165 16.27 -4.06 13.31
CA SER A 165 15.09 -3.28 12.96
C SER A 165 14.14 -4.08 12.08
N GLU A 166 14.65 -4.93 11.20
CA GLU A 166 13.87 -5.86 10.38
C GLU A 166 13.16 -6.90 11.24
N GLU A 167 13.83 -7.50 12.22
CA GLU A 167 13.22 -8.47 13.14
C GLU A 167 12.04 -7.89 13.92
N ARG A 168 12.13 -6.63 14.36
CA ARG A 168 11.03 -5.94 15.04
C ARG A 168 9.82 -5.71 14.14
N ARG A 169 10.06 -5.44 12.86
CA ARG A 169 9.04 -5.12 11.87
C ARG A 169 8.29 -6.36 11.38
N VAL A 170 8.98 -7.50 11.30
CA VAL A 170 8.41 -8.77 10.84
C VAL A 170 7.76 -9.57 11.97
N GLY A 171 7.81 -9.08 13.21
CA GLY A 171 7.15 -9.72 14.36
C GLY A 171 7.77 -11.08 14.74
N LYS A 172 9.10 -11.17 14.67
CA LYS A 172 9.85 -12.32 15.22
C LYS A 172 10.20 -12.09 16.67
#